data_6ef7f53248dcf5dd2b7d04a715103711
#
_entry.id   6ef7f53248dcf5dd2b7d04a715103711
#
_cell.length_a   1.000
_cell.length_b   1.000
_cell.length_c   1.000
_cell.angle_alpha   90.00
_cell.angle_beta   90.00
_cell.angle_gamma   90.00
#
_symmetry.space_group_name_H-M   'P 1'
#
loop_
_entity.id
_entity.type
_entity.pdbx_description
1 polymer ?
#
loop_
_entity_poly.entity_id
_entity_poly.type
_entity_poly.pdbx_seq_one_letter_code
_entity_poly.pdbx_strand_id
1 'polypeptide(L)'
;MANTTFNGPVRSENGFQIVATAAGTGTETTTLDLDSNGNFTTNVLGINIQPTLAGQTVTAKATGATITYVAGINVNPFTGAAQQITTLPAATVGVVCIHAQSKDTAGGTAFLRFDCAGDDAFATGSVIESTATNALTFDVSAAGETELKFTPANAATNCMSTGSRIYFYCTTAGIWNISTDLRSIGTGVTGVFAFAA
;
A
#
# COMPACT_ATOMS: atom_id res chain seq x y z
N MET A 1 -45.14 12.32 11.42
CA MET A 1 -44.51 10.98 11.26
C MET A 1 -43.86 10.63 12.60
N ALA A 2 -44.17 9.46 13.13
CA ALA A 2 -43.57 9.00 14.39
C ALA A 2 -42.15 8.53 14.14
N ASN A 3 -41.19 9.06 14.90
CA ASN A 3 -39.83 8.52 14.89
C ASN A 3 -39.82 7.17 15.60
N THR A 4 -39.34 6.13 14.94
CA THR A 4 -39.13 4.83 15.57
C THR A 4 -37.72 4.81 16.16
N THR A 5 -37.63 4.64 17.48
CA THR A 5 -36.35 4.51 18.19
C THR A 5 -36.11 3.03 18.47
N PHE A 6 -34.98 2.52 18.04
CA PHE A 6 -34.54 1.17 18.34
C PHE A 6 -33.61 1.17 19.55
N ASN A 7 -33.97 0.45 20.61
CA ASN A 7 -33.19 0.32 21.85
C ASN A 7 -32.35 -0.96 21.89
N GLY A 8 -31.77 -1.36 20.76
CA GLY A 8 -30.96 -2.58 20.67
C GLY A 8 -30.28 -2.70 19.31
N PRO A 9 -29.41 -3.70 19.13
CA PRO A 9 -28.77 -3.91 17.85
C PRO A 9 -29.78 -4.28 16.77
N VAL A 10 -29.74 -3.56 15.65
CA VAL A 10 -30.49 -3.92 14.45
C VAL A 10 -29.69 -4.95 13.69
N ARG A 11 -30.25 -6.12 13.45
CA ARG A 11 -29.65 -7.17 12.61
C ARG A 11 -30.40 -7.26 11.30
N SER A 12 -29.67 -7.28 10.20
CA SER A 12 -30.22 -7.53 8.87
C SER A 12 -29.34 -8.58 8.17
N GLU A 13 -29.95 -9.61 7.63
CA GLU A 13 -29.26 -10.68 6.88
C GLU A 13 -28.97 -10.26 5.43
N ASN A 14 -29.71 -9.26 4.93
CA ASN A 14 -29.64 -8.80 3.53
C ASN A 14 -29.03 -7.39 3.38
N GLY A 15 -28.37 -6.89 4.43
CA GLY A 15 -27.81 -5.55 4.42
C GLY A 15 -28.75 -4.49 4.98
N PHE A 16 -28.35 -3.22 4.88
CA PHE A 16 -29.08 -2.06 5.40
C PHE A 16 -28.97 -0.91 4.42
N GLN A 17 -30.12 -0.30 4.09
CA GLN A 17 -30.17 0.85 3.18
C GLN A 17 -30.81 2.06 3.83
N ILE A 18 -30.24 3.23 3.57
CA ILE A 18 -30.91 4.51 3.80
C ILE A 18 -31.35 5.06 2.44
N VAL A 19 -32.65 5.27 2.31
CA VAL A 19 -33.24 5.74 1.07
C VAL A 19 -33.82 7.14 1.30
N ALA A 20 -33.48 8.07 0.43
CA ALA A 20 -34.12 9.38 0.36
C ALA A 20 -35.22 9.34 -0.69
N THR A 21 -36.44 9.73 -0.28
CA THR A 21 -37.57 9.81 -1.20
C THR A 21 -37.81 11.26 -1.59
N ALA A 22 -37.84 11.57 -2.86
CA ALA A 22 -38.08 12.91 -3.37
C ALA A 22 -39.53 13.31 -3.13
N ALA A 23 -39.71 14.48 -2.49
CA ALA A 23 -41.05 15.02 -2.24
C ALA A 23 -41.73 15.36 -3.57
N GLY A 24 -42.94 14.84 -3.76
CA GLY A 24 -43.80 15.11 -4.93
C GLY A 24 -43.70 14.09 -6.07
N THR A 25 -42.55 13.43 -6.27
CA THR A 25 -42.42 12.40 -7.31
C THR A 25 -42.44 10.97 -6.75
N GLY A 26 -42.16 10.82 -5.45
CA GLY A 26 -42.00 9.50 -4.84
C GLY A 26 -40.73 8.73 -5.30
N THR A 27 -39.84 9.39 -6.06
CA THR A 27 -38.61 8.73 -6.53
C THR A 27 -37.68 8.45 -5.35
N GLU A 28 -37.30 7.21 -5.22
CA GLU A 28 -36.36 6.74 -4.19
C GLU A 28 -34.93 6.77 -4.71
N THR A 29 -34.02 7.25 -3.88
CA THR A 29 -32.58 7.23 -4.15
C THR A 29 -31.86 6.64 -2.95
N THR A 30 -31.15 5.54 -3.14
CA THR A 30 -30.31 4.97 -2.09
C THR A 30 -29.16 5.92 -1.80
N THR A 31 -29.09 6.41 -0.58
CA THR A 31 -28.05 7.34 -0.13
C THR A 31 -26.91 6.61 0.58
N LEU A 32 -27.23 5.47 1.20
CA LEU A 32 -26.27 4.62 1.89
C LEU A 32 -26.73 3.18 1.74
N ASP A 33 -25.79 2.31 1.42
CA ASP A 33 -26.00 0.87 1.29
C ASP A 33 -24.89 0.10 2.00
N LEU A 34 -25.28 -0.84 2.84
CA LEU A 34 -24.42 -1.86 3.43
C LEU A 34 -24.95 -3.21 2.96
N ASP A 35 -24.28 -3.82 2.00
CA ASP A 35 -24.72 -5.10 1.43
C ASP A 35 -24.51 -6.29 2.38
N SER A 36 -25.02 -7.45 2.01
CA SER A 36 -24.87 -8.71 2.78
C SER A 36 -23.42 -9.21 2.88
N ASN A 37 -22.51 -8.68 2.05
CA ASN A 37 -21.08 -9.01 2.07
C ASN A 37 -20.27 -8.01 2.92
N GLY A 38 -20.95 -7.03 3.52
CA GLY A 38 -20.31 -6.00 4.34
C GLY A 38 -19.70 -4.84 3.55
N ASN A 39 -20.00 -4.71 2.24
CA ASN A 39 -19.55 -3.58 1.47
C ASN A 39 -20.42 -2.36 1.78
N PHE A 40 -19.75 -1.24 2.01
CA PHE A 40 -20.40 0.03 2.29
C PHE A 40 -20.31 0.95 1.07
N THR A 41 -21.47 1.36 0.56
CA THR A 41 -21.59 2.30 -0.56
C THR A 41 -22.37 3.53 -0.15
N THR A 42 -21.89 4.71 -0.52
CA THR A 42 -22.59 5.97 -0.28
C THR A 42 -22.58 6.83 -1.54
N ASN A 43 -23.75 7.39 -1.86
CA ASN A 43 -23.94 8.34 -2.95
C ASN A 43 -24.06 9.79 -2.45
N VAL A 44 -23.79 10.05 -1.17
CA VAL A 44 -23.88 11.40 -0.60
C VAL A 44 -22.51 12.06 -0.69
N LEU A 45 -22.42 13.12 -1.49
CA LEU A 45 -21.27 14.02 -1.51
C LEU A 45 -21.09 14.66 -0.12
N GLY A 46 -19.94 14.47 0.49
CA GLY A 46 -19.58 15.10 1.77
C GLY A 46 -19.65 14.18 3.00
N ILE A 47 -19.99 12.91 2.87
CA ILE A 47 -19.71 11.96 3.95
C ILE A 47 -18.20 11.76 4.01
N ASN A 48 -17.59 12.34 5.03
CA ASN A 48 -16.20 12.05 5.38
C ASN A 48 -16.15 10.70 6.09
N ILE A 49 -16.14 9.61 5.32
CA ILE A 49 -15.74 8.32 5.85
C ILE A 49 -14.23 8.44 6.04
N GLN A 50 -13.80 8.87 7.21
CA GLN A 50 -12.43 8.66 7.59
C GLN A 50 -12.23 7.15 7.66
N PRO A 51 -11.48 6.54 6.74
CA PRO A 51 -10.98 5.21 7.00
C PRO A 51 -10.09 5.35 8.22
N THR A 52 -10.65 5.07 9.38
CA THR A 52 -9.82 4.81 10.55
C THR A 52 -8.89 3.67 10.12
N LEU A 53 -7.62 3.78 10.43
CA LEU A 53 -6.62 2.71 10.21
C LEU A 53 -7.08 1.32 10.69
N ALA A 54 -8.19 1.24 11.40
CA ALA A 54 -8.88 0.03 11.84
C ALA A 54 -9.36 -0.90 10.70
N GLY A 55 -9.47 -0.40 9.46
CA GLY A 55 -9.80 -1.22 8.29
C GLY A 55 -8.60 -1.64 7.44
N GLN A 56 -7.39 -1.14 7.73
CA GLN A 56 -6.19 -1.58 7.03
C GLN A 56 -5.61 -2.83 7.70
N THR A 57 -5.48 -3.88 6.92
CA THR A 57 -4.80 -5.08 7.39
C THR A 57 -3.32 -4.78 7.62
N VAL A 58 -2.87 -4.89 8.87
CA VAL A 58 -1.45 -4.79 9.21
C VAL A 58 -0.92 -6.22 9.33
N THR A 59 -0.03 -6.59 8.43
CA THR A 59 0.54 -7.93 8.38
C THR A 59 2.02 -7.89 8.69
N ALA A 60 2.43 -8.54 9.78
CA ALA A 60 3.83 -8.77 10.07
C ALA A 60 4.39 -9.82 9.12
N LYS A 61 5.52 -9.52 8.48
CA LYS A 61 6.23 -10.46 7.61
C LYS A 61 7.39 -11.10 8.35
N ALA A 62 7.59 -12.39 8.12
CA ALA A 62 8.75 -13.08 8.63
C ALA A 62 9.99 -12.72 7.79
N THR A 63 11.18 -12.89 8.38
CA THR A 63 12.42 -12.90 7.60
C THR A 63 12.46 -14.16 6.73
N GLY A 64 12.67 -14.00 5.45
CA GLY A 64 12.71 -15.13 4.51
C GLY A 64 13.20 -14.69 3.14
N ALA A 65 13.66 -15.65 2.35
CA ALA A 65 14.17 -15.37 1.00
C ALA A 65 13.07 -14.93 0.03
N THR A 66 11.85 -15.43 0.21
CA THR A 66 10.69 -15.06 -0.61
C THR A 66 9.49 -14.87 0.28
N ILE A 67 8.81 -13.75 0.13
CA ILE A 67 7.57 -13.42 0.85
C ILE A 67 6.55 -12.85 -0.12
N THR A 68 5.26 -12.99 0.22
CA THR A 68 4.16 -12.37 -0.53
C THR A 68 3.53 -11.27 0.31
N TYR A 69 3.37 -10.10 -0.27
CA TYR A 69 2.61 -9.02 0.32
C TYR A 69 1.12 -9.18 0.06
N VAL A 70 0.34 -8.57 0.92
CA VAL A 70 -1.11 -8.47 0.79
C VAL A 70 -1.51 -6.99 0.70
N ALA A 71 -2.71 -6.70 0.25
CA ALA A 71 -3.26 -5.35 0.34
C ALA A 71 -3.22 -4.84 1.78
N GLY A 72 -2.92 -3.56 1.96
CA GLY A 72 -2.74 -2.93 3.27
C GLY A 72 -1.28 -2.79 3.68
N ILE A 73 -1.02 -2.72 4.98
CA ILE A 73 0.32 -2.47 5.53
C ILE A 73 1.04 -3.80 5.79
N ASN A 74 2.20 -3.96 5.18
CA ASN A 74 3.09 -5.10 5.37
C ASN A 74 4.32 -4.66 6.16
N VAL A 75 4.40 -5.07 7.42
CA VAL A 75 5.52 -4.74 8.32
C VAL A 75 6.66 -5.72 8.06
N ASN A 76 7.76 -5.24 7.50
CA ASN A 76 8.88 -6.04 7.03
C ASN A 76 10.14 -5.80 7.89
N PRO A 77 10.74 -6.85 8.46
CA PRO A 77 11.96 -6.77 9.26
C PRO A 77 13.25 -6.96 8.45
N PHE A 78 13.29 -6.60 7.18
CA PHE A 78 14.48 -6.73 6.34
C PHE A 78 15.67 -5.97 6.93
N THR A 79 16.82 -6.62 7.04
CA THR A 79 18.04 -6.05 7.64
C THR A 79 19.23 -5.94 6.67
N GLY A 80 19.10 -6.46 5.46
CA GLY A 80 20.21 -6.53 4.52
C GLY A 80 21.19 -7.71 4.74
N ALA A 81 20.95 -8.54 5.75
CA ALA A 81 21.80 -9.72 6.04
C ALA A 81 21.58 -10.88 5.05
N ALA A 82 20.40 -11.00 4.49
CA ALA A 82 20.04 -12.01 3.49
C ALA A 82 19.17 -11.40 2.41
N GLN A 83 19.24 -11.92 1.21
CA GLN A 83 18.40 -11.48 0.09
C GLN A 83 16.94 -11.76 0.39
N GLN A 84 16.07 -10.85 -0.02
CA GLN A 84 14.65 -11.00 0.11
C GLN A 84 13.94 -10.57 -1.17
N ILE A 85 13.11 -11.45 -1.68
CA ILE A 85 12.21 -11.19 -2.80
C ILE A 85 10.79 -11.07 -2.25
N THR A 86 10.11 -10.01 -2.63
CA THR A 86 8.76 -9.71 -2.17
C THR A 86 7.83 -9.60 -3.36
N THR A 87 6.91 -10.54 -3.50
CA THR A 87 5.88 -10.46 -4.54
C THR A 87 4.75 -9.56 -4.06
N LEU A 88 4.42 -8.53 -4.85
CA LEU A 88 3.27 -7.67 -4.64
C LEU A 88 1.97 -8.43 -4.93
N PRO A 89 0.82 -8.05 -4.34
CA PRO A 89 -0.47 -8.58 -4.77
C PRO A 89 -0.76 -8.17 -6.22
N ALA A 90 -1.78 -8.74 -6.84
CA ALA A 90 -2.23 -8.33 -8.17
C ALA A 90 -2.63 -6.85 -8.19
N ALA A 91 -2.20 -6.12 -9.23
CA ALA A 91 -2.48 -4.69 -9.41
C ALA A 91 -3.92 -4.47 -9.85
N THR A 92 -4.83 -4.48 -8.88
CA THR A 92 -6.25 -4.20 -9.08
C THR A 92 -6.57 -2.77 -8.67
N VAL A 93 -7.37 -2.07 -9.47
CA VAL A 93 -7.74 -0.67 -9.20
C VAL A 93 -8.28 -0.50 -7.78
N GLY A 94 -7.75 0.48 -7.06
CA GLY A 94 -8.09 0.78 -5.67
C GLY A 94 -7.28 0.01 -4.62
N VAL A 95 -6.49 -0.99 -5.02
CA VAL A 95 -5.59 -1.69 -4.10
C VAL A 95 -4.41 -0.78 -3.73
N VAL A 96 -4.13 -0.74 -2.44
CA VAL A 96 -2.94 -0.12 -1.85
C VAL A 96 -2.17 -1.19 -1.09
N CYS A 97 -0.86 -1.26 -1.35
CA CYS A 97 0.06 -2.15 -0.67
C CYS A 97 1.21 -1.29 -0.12
N ILE A 98 1.47 -1.38 1.17
CA ILE A 98 2.47 -0.56 1.84
C ILE A 98 3.55 -1.46 2.41
N HIS A 99 4.80 -1.23 2.00
CA HIS A 99 5.96 -1.74 2.72
C HIS A 99 6.23 -0.80 3.91
N ALA A 100 6.28 -1.33 5.10
CA ALA A 100 6.67 -0.61 6.31
C ALA A 100 7.90 -1.27 6.93
N GLN A 101 9.02 -0.58 6.89
CA GLN A 101 10.29 -1.08 7.42
C GLN A 101 10.26 -1.08 8.95
N SER A 102 10.46 -2.23 9.58
CA SER A 102 10.41 -2.39 11.04
C SER A 102 11.77 -2.54 11.71
N LYS A 103 12.82 -2.71 10.92
CA LYS A 103 14.22 -2.78 11.38
C LYS A 103 15.12 -1.97 10.48
N ASP A 104 16.21 -1.48 11.03
CA ASP A 104 17.22 -0.80 10.24
C ASP A 104 17.95 -1.80 9.34
N THR A 105 18.19 -1.42 8.08
CA THR A 105 19.08 -2.18 7.21
C THR A 105 20.50 -1.88 7.61
N ALA A 106 21.11 -2.78 8.34
CA ALA A 106 22.47 -2.68 8.81
C ALA A 106 23.36 -3.72 8.11
N GLY A 107 24.32 -3.25 7.37
CA GLY A 107 25.52 -4.01 7.17
C GLY A 107 25.49 -5.22 6.26
N GLY A 108 24.73 -5.21 5.18
CA GLY A 108 24.73 -6.29 4.21
C GLY A 108 24.77 -5.81 2.77
N THR A 109 25.23 -6.67 1.87
CA THR A 109 25.11 -6.48 0.42
C THR A 109 23.90 -7.19 -0.16
N ALA A 110 23.06 -7.78 0.69
CA ALA A 110 21.87 -8.48 0.28
C ALA A 110 20.77 -7.47 -0.09
N PHE A 111 20.07 -7.74 -1.16
CA PHE A 111 19.04 -6.85 -1.67
C PHE A 111 17.64 -7.19 -1.15
N LEU A 112 16.78 -6.19 -1.12
CA LEU A 112 15.34 -6.32 -1.06
C LEU A 112 14.77 -6.02 -2.45
N ARG A 113 13.96 -6.92 -2.98
CA ARG A 113 13.35 -6.78 -4.28
C ARG A 113 11.83 -6.88 -4.16
N PHE A 114 11.12 -6.03 -4.86
CA PHE A 114 9.68 -6.08 -5.02
C PHE A 114 9.37 -6.48 -6.45
N ASP A 115 8.69 -7.59 -6.61
CA ASP A 115 8.28 -8.14 -7.91
C ASP A 115 6.78 -7.91 -8.08
N CYS A 116 6.37 -7.42 -9.23
CA CYS A 116 4.98 -7.40 -9.62
C CYS A 116 4.42 -8.82 -9.79
N ALA A 117 3.13 -9.01 -9.57
CA ALA A 117 2.49 -10.30 -9.77
C ALA A 117 2.13 -10.52 -11.24
N GLY A 118 2.40 -11.70 -11.77
CA GLY A 118 2.00 -12.06 -13.15
C GLY A 118 2.55 -11.10 -14.19
N ASP A 119 1.65 -10.52 -15.00
CA ASP A 119 1.96 -9.57 -16.07
C ASP A 119 1.84 -8.10 -15.62
N ASP A 120 1.68 -7.85 -14.32
CA ASP A 120 1.64 -6.50 -13.78
C ASP A 120 3.01 -5.81 -13.93
N ALA A 121 3.02 -4.48 -14.02
CA ALA A 121 4.23 -3.69 -14.17
C ALA A 121 4.19 -2.41 -13.32
N PHE A 122 5.33 -1.77 -13.15
CA PHE A 122 5.40 -0.42 -12.59
C PHE A 122 5.01 0.62 -13.63
N ALA A 123 4.36 1.69 -13.17
CA ALA A 123 3.96 2.79 -14.03
C ALA A 123 5.20 3.45 -14.64
N THR A 124 5.22 3.58 -15.96
CA THR A 124 6.31 4.26 -16.67
C THR A 124 6.49 5.68 -16.16
N GLY A 125 7.73 6.07 -15.88
CA GLY A 125 8.05 7.37 -15.33
C GLY A 125 7.87 7.47 -13.80
N SER A 126 7.64 6.36 -13.10
CA SER A 126 7.75 6.34 -11.63
C SER A 126 9.18 6.67 -11.22
N VAL A 127 9.31 7.63 -10.31
CA VAL A 127 10.61 8.07 -9.82
C VAL A 127 10.80 7.56 -8.41
N ILE A 128 11.91 6.89 -8.17
CA ILE A 128 12.34 6.53 -6.82
C ILE A 128 13.63 7.25 -6.49
N GLU A 129 13.61 7.94 -5.38
CA GLU A 129 14.76 8.67 -4.88
C GLU A 129 15.59 7.78 -3.97
N SER A 130 16.90 7.78 -4.20
CA SER A 130 17.86 7.23 -3.27
C SER A 130 18.98 8.22 -3.04
N THR A 131 19.57 8.20 -1.87
CA THR A 131 20.70 9.05 -1.55
C THR A 131 21.95 8.18 -1.42
N ALA A 132 22.94 8.39 -2.24
CA ALA A 132 24.23 7.74 -2.14
C ALA A 132 25.30 8.78 -1.79
N THR A 133 26.00 8.59 -0.67
CA THR A 133 27.18 9.39 -0.28
C THR A 133 26.96 10.92 -0.40
N ASN A 134 25.86 11.44 0.18
CA ASN A 134 25.48 12.86 0.10
C ASN A 134 25.03 13.34 -1.31
N ALA A 135 24.79 12.44 -2.24
CA ALA A 135 24.23 12.75 -3.54
C ALA A 135 22.85 12.11 -3.67
N LEU A 136 21.86 12.88 -4.09
CA LEU A 136 20.58 12.36 -4.52
C LEU A 136 20.75 11.66 -5.86
N THR A 137 20.30 10.43 -5.92
CA THR A 137 20.18 9.67 -7.16
C THR A 137 18.73 9.34 -7.38
N PHE A 138 18.31 9.36 -8.63
CA PHE A 138 16.95 9.01 -9.02
C PHE A 138 17.04 7.84 -10.01
N ASP A 139 16.15 6.89 -9.83
CA ASP A 139 15.89 5.91 -10.87
C ASP A 139 14.46 6.10 -11.38
N VAL A 140 14.27 5.92 -12.67
CA VAL A 140 13.01 6.18 -13.36
C VAL A 140 12.60 4.94 -14.11
N SER A 141 11.41 4.42 -13.80
CA SER A 141 10.90 3.22 -14.43
C SER A 141 10.65 3.41 -15.93
N ALA A 142 11.12 2.46 -16.72
CA ALA A 142 10.77 2.32 -18.13
C ALA A 142 9.45 1.52 -18.29
N ALA A 143 8.97 1.44 -19.52
CA ALA A 143 7.78 0.65 -19.81
C ALA A 143 8.06 -0.86 -19.63
N GLY A 144 7.17 -1.54 -18.93
CA GLY A 144 7.22 -2.99 -18.73
C GLY A 144 8.19 -3.47 -17.66
N GLU A 145 8.74 -2.58 -16.85
CA GLU A 145 9.54 -2.99 -15.70
C GLU A 145 8.67 -3.58 -14.61
N THR A 146 9.07 -4.74 -14.12
CA THR A 146 8.31 -5.57 -13.18
C THR A 146 8.99 -5.73 -11.83
N GLU A 147 10.25 -5.30 -11.71
CA GLU A 147 11.06 -5.39 -10.50
C GLU A 147 11.46 -4.02 -9.98
N LEU A 148 11.39 -3.83 -8.67
CA LEU A 148 12.02 -2.71 -7.96
C LEU A 148 12.98 -3.29 -6.93
N LYS A 149 14.26 -3.07 -7.12
CA LYS A 149 15.33 -3.62 -6.28
C LYS A 149 15.99 -2.52 -5.45
N PHE A 150 16.05 -2.75 -4.16
CA PHE A 150 16.85 -1.95 -3.23
C PHE A 150 18.10 -2.72 -2.83
N THR A 151 19.28 -2.14 -3.07
CA THR A 151 20.56 -2.72 -2.69
C THR A 151 21.23 -1.79 -1.67
N PRO A 152 21.40 -2.22 -0.41
CA PRO A 152 22.21 -1.48 0.57
C PRO A 152 23.65 -1.42 0.11
N ALA A 153 24.29 -0.27 0.20
CA ALA A 153 25.64 -0.11 -0.37
C ALA A 153 26.77 -0.44 0.58
N ASN A 154 26.59 -0.47 1.88
CA ASN A 154 27.68 -0.77 2.81
C ASN A 154 27.16 -1.18 4.20
N ALA A 155 27.99 -2.00 4.85
CA ALA A 155 27.81 -2.52 6.19
C ALA A 155 27.67 -1.49 7.31
N ALA A 156 28.04 -0.25 7.08
CA ALA A 156 28.16 0.77 8.14
C ALA A 156 27.06 1.84 8.13
N THR A 157 26.19 1.86 7.15
CA THR A 157 25.19 2.93 6.97
C THR A 157 23.82 2.38 6.65
N ASN A 158 22.85 2.75 7.45
CA ASN A 158 21.47 2.34 7.32
C ASN A 158 20.82 3.10 6.15
N CYS A 159 20.50 2.42 5.09
CA CYS A 159 19.93 3.03 3.90
C CYS A 159 18.41 3.06 3.92
N MET A 160 17.79 2.15 4.62
CA MET A 160 16.37 2.13 4.87
C MET A 160 16.14 1.83 6.35
N SER A 161 15.82 2.88 7.11
CA SER A 161 15.68 2.78 8.55
C SER A 161 14.27 2.42 8.98
N THR A 162 14.15 2.01 10.22
CA THR A 162 12.86 1.77 10.86
C THR A 162 11.93 2.97 10.66
N GLY A 163 10.72 2.69 10.20
CA GLY A 163 9.71 3.68 9.86
C GLY A 163 9.73 4.16 8.42
N SER A 164 10.70 3.73 7.59
CA SER A 164 10.62 3.94 6.14
C SER A 164 9.42 3.24 5.54
N ARG A 165 8.82 3.84 4.52
CA ARG A 165 7.66 3.31 3.83
C ARG A 165 7.81 3.44 2.33
N ILE A 166 7.31 2.43 1.63
CA ILE A 166 7.11 2.44 0.18
C ILE A 166 5.64 2.13 -0.05
N TYR A 167 4.97 3.02 -0.75
CA TYR A 167 3.55 2.92 -1.09
C TYR A 167 3.44 2.45 -2.53
N PHE A 168 2.81 1.32 -2.73
CA PHE A 168 2.39 0.82 -4.02
C PHE A 168 0.88 1.00 -4.11
N TYR A 169 0.40 1.70 -5.13
CA TYR A 169 -1.04 1.93 -5.31
C TYR A 169 -1.44 1.77 -6.78
N CYS A 170 -2.58 1.16 -7.00
CA CYS A 170 -3.07 0.84 -8.31
C CYS A 170 -4.23 1.76 -8.70
N THR A 171 -4.02 2.59 -9.74
CA THR A 171 -5.05 3.44 -10.34
C THR A 171 -5.51 2.92 -11.70
N THR A 172 -4.72 2.05 -12.31
CA THR A 172 -4.99 1.39 -13.59
C THR A 172 -4.67 -0.08 -13.43
N ALA A 173 -5.59 -0.96 -13.80
CA ALA A 173 -5.39 -2.40 -13.68
C ALA A 173 -4.08 -2.86 -14.34
N GLY A 174 -3.32 -3.71 -13.67
CA GLY A 174 -2.02 -4.18 -14.11
C GLY A 174 -0.86 -3.21 -13.87
N ILE A 175 -1.11 -2.01 -13.29
CA ILE A 175 -0.07 -0.98 -13.15
C ILE A 175 0.05 -0.51 -11.69
N TRP A 176 1.24 -0.67 -11.13
CA TRP A 176 1.61 -0.15 -9.82
C TRP A 176 2.27 1.22 -9.92
N ASN A 177 1.69 2.20 -9.25
CA ASN A 177 2.32 3.49 -8.98
C ASN A 177 3.08 3.42 -7.65
N ILE A 178 4.13 4.22 -7.50
CA ILE A 178 5.00 4.21 -6.32
C ILE A 178 5.05 5.61 -5.71
N SER A 179 5.07 5.64 -4.38
CA SER A 179 5.44 6.80 -3.58
C SER A 179 6.26 6.35 -2.38
N THR A 180 7.19 7.15 -1.91
CA THR A 180 8.13 6.76 -0.86
C THR A 180 8.21 7.80 0.26
N ASP A 181 8.35 7.29 1.50
CA ASP A 181 8.77 8.04 2.68
C ASP A 181 9.96 7.28 3.28
N LEU A 182 11.15 7.58 2.80
CA LEU A 182 12.36 6.87 3.18
C LEU A 182 13.09 7.63 4.27
N ARG A 183 13.49 6.91 5.31
CA ARG A 183 14.25 7.42 6.44
C ARG A 183 15.62 6.78 6.47
N SER A 184 16.62 7.60 6.77
CA SER A 184 17.98 7.18 6.99
C SER A 184 18.45 7.60 8.37
N ILE A 185 19.21 6.74 9.02
CA ILE A 185 19.89 7.07 10.28
C ILE A 185 21.39 7.09 9.97
N GLY A 186 22.00 8.26 10.02
CA GLY A 186 23.46 8.41 9.87
C GLY A 186 23.89 9.44 8.82
N THR A 187 25.20 9.63 8.71
CA THR A 187 25.85 10.64 7.85
C THR A 187 26.07 10.17 6.41
N GLY A 188 25.33 9.23 5.93
CA GLY A 188 25.49 8.77 4.56
C GLY A 188 24.44 7.74 4.22
N VAL A 189 23.59 8.07 3.29
CA VAL A 189 22.72 7.09 2.68
C VAL A 189 23.54 6.32 1.68
N THR A 190 23.47 5.04 1.77
CA THR A 190 24.20 4.23 0.81
C THR A 190 23.37 3.03 0.43
N GLY A 191 22.38 3.29 -0.41
CA GLY A 191 21.56 2.28 -1.05
C GLY A 191 21.12 2.78 -2.40
N VAL A 192 20.97 1.86 -3.33
CA VAL A 192 20.52 2.15 -4.68
C VAL A 192 19.20 1.43 -4.91
N PHE A 193 18.19 2.19 -5.30
CA PHE A 193 17.01 1.64 -5.93
C PHE A 193 17.24 1.53 -7.43
N ALA A 194 16.77 0.45 -8.02
CA ALA A 194 16.82 0.25 -9.46
C ALA A 194 15.57 -0.51 -9.91
N PHE A 195 14.96 -0.05 -10.99
CA PHE A 195 13.94 -0.79 -11.70
C PHE A 195 14.58 -1.78 -12.67
N ALA A 196 13.88 -2.89 -12.95
CA ALA A 196 14.25 -3.86 -13.95
C ALA A 196 13.04 -4.60 -14.52
N ALA A 197 13.19 -5.19 -15.69
CA ALA A 197 12.21 -6.06 -16.34
C ALA A 197 12.40 -7.52 -15.94
#